data_48fede67eae761b56998a7009b7ed3c8
#
_entry.id   48fede67eae761b56998a7009b7ed3c8
#
_cell.length_a   1.000
_cell.length_b   1.000
_cell.length_c   1.000
_cell.angle_alpha   90.00
_cell.angle_beta   90.00
_cell.angle_gamma   90.00
#
_symmetry.space_group_name_H-M   'P 1'
#
loop_
_entity.id
_entity.type
_entity.pdbx_description
1 polymer ?
#
loop_
_entity_poly.entity_id
_entity_poly.type
_entity_poly.pdbx_seq_one_letter_code
_entity_poly.pdbx_strand_id
1 'polypeptide(L)'
;MKLAVSSSASQEINGEKKTVIDLRAMATSADRETRKKAYEAELKVWKEHEIAFAYALNGIKGTSLSLEKRRNWESPIARSCATARINEKILDALISTLEKNLPMFRSYFKTKAKLLGLDKLAFFDIFAPVGNATK
;
A
#
# COMPACT_ATOMS: atom_id res chain seq x y z
N MET A 1 6.51 2.55 -14.58
CA MET A 1 6.34 3.93 -14.08
C MET A 1 6.46 4.02 -12.55
N LYS A 2 5.66 3.29 -11.73
CA LYS A 2 5.75 3.38 -10.26
C LYS A 2 7.17 3.13 -9.72
N LEU A 3 7.87 2.11 -10.20
CA LEU A 3 9.23 1.78 -9.77
C LEU A 3 10.22 2.91 -10.10
N ALA A 4 10.16 3.45 -11.32
CA ALA A 4 11.01 4.57 -11.73
C ALA A 4 10.77 5.81 -10.86
N VAL A 5 9.51 6.18 -10.60
CA VAL A 5 9.19 7.31 -9.70
C VAL A 5 9.69 7.04 -8.29
N SER A 6 9.51 5.81 -7.75
CA SER A 6 9.95 5.48 -6.38
C SER A 6 11.46 5.59 -6.18
N SER A 7 12.26 5.37 -7.23
CA SER A 7 13.72 5.43 -7.16
C SER A 7 14.31 6.78 -7.55
N SER A 8 13.58 7.62 -8.29
CA SER A 8 14.09 8.90 -8.81
C SER A 8 13.45 10.13 -8.20
N ALA A 9 12.14 10.07 -7.90
CA ALA A 9 11.47 11.19 -7.23
C ALA A 9 11.86 11.26 -5.75
N SER A 10 12.09 12.44 -5.26
CA SER A 10 12.62 12.68 -3.91
C SER A 10 12.00 13.92 -3.30
N GLN A 11 11.97 13.95 -1.98
CA GLN A 11 11.61 15.12 -1.18
C GLN A 11 12.73 15.41 -0.17
N GLU A 12 12.82 16.65 0.24
CA GLU A 12 13.76 17.07 1.25
C GLU A 12 13.15 16.87 2.64
N ILE A 13 13.89 16.17 3.51
CA ILE A 13 13.56 15.99 4.94
C ILE A 13 14.81 16.27 5.74
N ASN A 14 14.72 17.23 6.68
CA ASN A 14 15.81 17.61 7.58
C ASN A 14 17.10 18.02 6.82
N GLY A 15 16.96 18.68 5.66
CA GLY A 15 18.08 19.11 4.82
C GLY A 15 18.68 18.01 3.93
N GLU A 16 18.12 16.80 3.94
CA GLU A 16 18.57 15.70 3.10
C GLU A 16 17.51 15.32 2.05
N LYS A 17 17.97 15.06 0.84
CA LYS A 17 17.13 14.58 -0.26
C LYS A 17 16.89 13.08 -0.13
N LYS A 18 15.65 12.67 0.11
CA LYS A 18 15.24 11.28 0.30
C LYS A 18 14.35 10.82 -0.85
N THR A 19 14.62 9.64 -1.40
CA THR A 19 13.74 9.00 -2.39
C THR A 19 12.52 8.38 -1.71
N VAL A 20 11.48 8.01 -2.47
CA VAL A 20 10.32 7.31 -1.91
C VAL A 20 10.72 5.99 -1.24
N ILE A 21 11.76 5.32 -1.71
CA ILE A 21 12.27 4.08 -1.10
C ILE A 21 12.85 4.39 0.28
N ASP A 22 13.66 5.47 0.40
CA ASP A 22 14.21 5.92 1.67
C ASP A 22 13.10 6.32 2.65
N LEU A 23 12.09 7.08 2.17
CA LEU A 23 10.94 7.49 2.96
C LEU A 23 10.18 6.29 3.53
N ARG A 24 10.00 5.23 2.74
CA ARG A 24 9.37 3.99 3.21
C ARG A 24 10.21 3.21 4.22
N ALA A 25 11.53 3.22 4.08
CA ALA A 25 12.41 2.63 5.08
C ALA A 25 12.26 3.34 6.44
N MET A 26 11.99 4.65 6.45
CA MET A 26 11.74 5.41 7.67
C MET A 26 10.42 5.06 8.38
N ALA A 27 9.50 4.32 7.74
CA ALA A 27 8.24 3.89 8.36
C ALA A 27 8.43 2.95 9.56
N THR A 28 9.60 2.34 9.72
CA THR A 28 9.98 1.47 10.84
C THR A 28 10.75 2.21 11.95
N SER A 29 10.94 3.53 11.83
CA SER A 29 11.61 4.33 12.85
C SER A 29 10.87 4.24 14.20
N ALA A 30 11.60 4.20 15.30
CA ALA A 30 11.02 4.30 16.64
C ALA A 30 10.39 5.69 16.90
N ASP A 31 10.99 6.74 16.32
CA ASP A 31 10.47 8.11 16.44
C ASP A 31 9.23 8.32 15.58
N ARG A 32 8.13 8.71 16.23
CA ARG A 32 6.83 8.91 15.58
C ARG A 32 6.83 10.10 14.60
N GLU A 33 7.51 11.18 14.96
CA GLU A 33 7.57 12.37 14.11
C GLU A 33 8.35 12.09 12.82
N THR A 34 9.40 11.31 12.90
CA THR A 34 10.15 10.83 11.73
C THR A 34 9.25 10.02 10.80
N ARG A 35 8.46 9.08 11.33
CA ARG A 35 7.50 8.29 10.52
C ARG A 35 6.46 9.17 9.86
N LYS A 36 5.89 10.13 10.61
CA LYS A 36 4.88 11.08 10.10
C LYS A 36 5.43 11.94 8.97
N LYS A 37 6.58 12.58 9.17
CA LYS A 37 7.24 13.41 8.15
C LYS A 37 7.55 12.62 6.88
N ALA A 38 8.05 11.40 7.02
CA ALA A 38 8.34 10.52 5.89
C ALA A 38 7.06 10.16 5.11
N TYR A 39 5.97 9.85 5.80
CA TYR A 39 4.67 9.56 5.20
C TYR A 39 4.11 10.77 4.44
N GLU A 40 4.12 11.95 5.04
CA GLU A 40 3.63 13.18 4.41
C GLU A 40 4.46 13.54 3.17
N ALA A 41 5.78 13.38 3.24
CA ALA A 41 6.68 13.58 2.11
C ALA A 41 6.42 12.57 0.99
N GLU A 42 6.18 11.30 1.31
CA GLU A 42 5.79 10.29 0.32
C GLU A 42 4.48 10.66 -0.38
N LEU A 43 3.46 11.07 0.37
CA LEU A 43 2.19 11.50 -0.21
C LEU A 43 2.35 12.69 -1.16
N LYS A 44 3.23 13.63 -0.83
CA LYS A 44 3.53 14.77 -1.69
C LYS A 44 4.13 14.33 -3.02
N VAL A 45 5.09 13.39 -3.02
CA VAL A 45 5.64 12.81 -4.26
C VAL A 45 4.52 12.21 -5.12
N TRP A 46 3.64 11.41 -4.53
CA TRP A 46 2.56 10.78 -5.27
C TRP A 46 1.57 11.80 -5.84
N LYS A 47 1.27 12.85 -5.09
CA LYS A 47 0.41 13.94 -5.54
C LYS A 47 1.00 14.70 -6.74
N GLU A 48 2.29 14.98 -6.73
CA GLU A 48 2.99 15.63 -7.84
C GLU A 48 2.94 14.82 -9.14
N HIS A 49 2.79 13.48 -9.02
CA HIS A 49 2.78 12.57 -10.17
C HIS A 49 1.39 11.99 -10.48
N GLU A 50 0.32 12.46 -9.80
CA GLU A 50 -1.01 11.84 -9.90
C GLU A 50 -1.57 11.80 -11.32
N ILE A 51 -1.40 12.87 -12.10
CA ILE A 51 -1.90 12.95 -13.48
C ILE A 51 -1.23 11.89 -14.36
N ALA A 52 0.10 11.78 -14.27
CA ALA A 52 0.86 10.80 -15.03
C ALA A 52 0.46 9.36 -14.67
N PHE A 53 0.22 9.08 -13.39
CA PHE A 53 -0.29 7.78 -12.95
C PHE A 53 -1.73 7.51 -13.42
N ALA A 54 -2.61 8.52 -13.41
CA ALA A 54 -3.97 8.37 -13.91
C ALA A 54 -3.98 8.01 -15.41
N TYR A 55 -3.21 8.71 -16.24
CA TYR A 55 -3.08 8.38 -17.66
C TYR A 55 -2.50 6.98 -17.89
N ALA A 56 -1.46 6.59 -17.14
CA ALA A 56 -0.88 5.25 -17.25
C ALA A 56 -1.88 4.16 -16.87
N LEU A 57 -2.65 4.36 -15.77
CA LEU A 57 -3.69 3.42 -15.36
C LEU A 57 -4.80 3.31 -16.40
N ASN A 58 -5.27 4.43 -16.94
CA ASN A 58 -6.29 4.45 -17.98
C ASN A 58 -5.82 3.70 -19.24
N GLY A 59 -4.58 3.92 -19.68
CA GLY A 59 -3.99 3.20 -20.81
C GLY A 59 -3.91 1.70 -20.58
N ILE A 60 -3.42 1.26 -19.41
CA ILE A 60 -3.32 -0.17 -19.08
C ILE A 60 -4.71 -0.79 -18.98
N LYS A 61 -5.65 -0.15 -18.27
CA LYS A 61 -7.01 -0.67 -18.08
C LYS A 61 -7.77 -0.73 -19.41
N GLY A 62 -7.72 0.34 -20.22
CA GLY A 62 -8.37 0.39 -21.53
C GLY A 62 -7.84 -0.71 -22.47
N THR A 63 -6.52 -0.90 -22.53
CA THR A 63 -5.90 -1.97 -23.33
C THR A 63 -6.32 -3.35 -22.81
N SER A 64 -6.28 -3.57 -21.48
CA SER A 64 -6.69 -4.84 -20.89
C SER A 64 -8.14 -5.18 -21.24
N LEU A 65 -9.08 -4.24 -21.04
CA LEU A 65 -10.50 -4.45 -21.36
C LEU A 65 -10.72 -4.76 -22.86
N SER A 66 -10.00 -4.07 -23.73
CA SER A 66 -10.09 -4.32 -25.19
C SER A 66 -9.60 -5.72 -25.54
N LEU A 67 -8.50 -6.18 -24.94
CA LEU A 67 -7.96 -7.52 -25.15
C LEU A 67 -8.85 -8.61 -24.55
N GLU A 68 -9.43 -8.37 -23.38
CA GLU A 68 -10.36 -9.28 -22.72
C GLU A 68 -11.61 -9.50 -23.58
N LYS A 69 -12.20 -8.42 -24.10
CA LYS A 69 -13.32 -8.48 -25.03
C LYS A 69 -12.99 -9.28 -26.30
N ARG A 70 -11.82 -9.04 -26.92
CA ARG A 70 -11.38 -9.77 -28.14
C ARG A 70 -11.12 -11.25 -27.88
N ARG A 71 -10.77 -11.63 -26.65
CA ARG A 71 -10.50 -13.02 -26.23
C ARG A 71 -11.70 -13.70 -25.63
N ASN A 72 -12.87 -13.06 -25.66
CA ASN A 72 -14.14 -13.55 -25.10
C ASN A 72 -14.05 -13.94 -23.62
N TRP A 73 -13.28 -13.17 -22.83
CA TRP A 73 -13.32 -13.31 -21.39
C TRP A 73 -14.63 -12.76 -20.84
N GLU A 74 -15.29 -13.52 -19.99
CA GLU A 74 -16.54 -13.13 -19.35
C GLU A 74 -16.38 -11.88 -18.46
N SER A 75 -15.26 -11.81 -17.75
CA SER A 75 -14.93 -10.65 -16.89
C SER A 75 -13.42 -10.54 -16.67
N PRO A 76 -12.92 -9.37 -16.23
CA PRO A 76 -11.54 -9.22 -15.77
C PRO A 76 -11.21 -10.15 -14.59
N ILE A 77 -12.20 -10.44 -13.73
CA ILE A 77 -12.05 -11.35 -12.59
C ILE A 77 -11.86 -12.78 -13.09
N ALA A 78 -12.71 -13.25 -14.01
CA ALA A 78 -12.59 -14.58 -14.61
C ALA A 78 -11.20 -14.78 -15.23
N ARG A 79 -10.70 -13.81 -15.98
CA ARG A 79 -9.34 -13.86 -16.55
C ARG A 79 -8.28 -13.92 -15.45
N SER A 80 -8.43 -13.12 -14.39
CA SER A 80 -7.46 -13.08 -13.29
C SER A 80 -7.42 -14.40 -12.53
N CYS A 81 -8.58 -15.00 -12.27
CA CYS A 81 -8.71 -16.31 -11.65
C CYS A 81 -8.05 -17.40 -12.52
N ALA A 82 -8.32 -17.40 -13.83
CA ALA A 82 -7.69 -18.35 -14.76
C ALA A 82 -6.16 -18.19 -14.79
N THR A 83 -5.66 -16.96 -14.78
CA THR A 83 -4.21 -16.70 -14.72
C THR A 83 -3.58 -17.18 -13.42
N ALA A 84 -4.28 -17.02 -12.30
CA ALA A 84 -3.88 -17.53 -10.97
C ALA A 84 -4.12 -19.04 -10.82
N ARG A 85 -4.73 -19.70 -11.79
CA ARG A 85 -5.13 -21.13 -11.74
C ARG A 85 -6.07 -21.47 -10.58
N ILE A 86 -6.96 -20.56 -10.26
CA ILE A 86 -8.04 -20.73 -9.28
C ILE A 86 -9.40 -20.51 -9.97
N ASN A 87 -10.48 -20.90 -9.32
CA ASN A 87 -11.82 -20.51 -9.73
C ASN A 87 -12.38 -19.40 -8.83
N GLU A 88 -13.48 -18.79 -9.24
CA GLU A 88 -14.09 -17.68 -8.47
C GLU A 88 -14.57 -18.12 -7.08
N LYS A 89 -14.98 -19.40 -6.90
CA LYS A 89 -15.38 -19.93 -5.58
C LYS A 89 -14.21 -19.89 -4.57
N ILE A 90 -12.99 -20.14 -5.04
CA ILE A 90 -11.77 -20.04 -4.20
C ILE A 90 -11.51 -18.57 -3.84
N LEU A 91 -11.69 -17.66 -4.80
CA LEU A 91 -11.57 -16.23 -4.54
C LEU A 91 -12.61 -15.76 -3.52
N ASP A 92 -13.88 -16.15 -3.69
CA ASP A 92 -14.96 -15.80 -2.76
C ASP A 92 -14.72 -16.36 -1.35
N ALA A 93 -14.22 -17.58 -1.24
CA ALA A 93 -13.85 -18.19 0.04
C ALA A 93 -12.71 -17.40 0.73
N LEU A 94 -11.72 -16.96 -0.05
CA LEU A 94 -10.61 -16.15 0.46
C LEU A 94 -11.13 -14.80 0.98
N ILE A 95 -11.92 -14.07 0.18
CA ILE A 95 -12.48 -12.79 0.57
C ILE A 95 -13.37 -12.90 1.80
N SER A 96 -14.29 -13.88 1.79
CA SER A 96 -15.19 -14.12 2.93
C SER A 96 -14.42 -14.47 4.21
N THR A 97 -13.31 -15.21 4.08
CA THR A 97 -12.45 -15.54 5.23
C THR A 97 -11.74 -14.29 5.76
N LEU A 98 -11.23 -13.42 4.89
CA LEU A 98 -10.65 -12.15 5.29
C LEU A 98 -11.67 -11.26 6.01
N GLU A 99 -12.88 -11.12 5.45
CA GLU A 99 -13.95 -10.31 6.04
C GLU A 99 -14.35 -10.83 7.44
N LYS A 100 -14.51 -12.14 7.62
CA LYS A 100 -14.80 -12.76 8.92
C LYS A 100 -13.73 -12.47 9.98
N ASN A 101 -12.47 -12.31 9.55
CA ASN A 101 -11.34 -12.05 10.45
C ASN A 101 -11.03 -10.56 10.66
N LEU A 102 -11.75 -9.63 10.01
CA LEU A 102 -11.56 -8.18 10.23
C LEU A 102 -11.66 -7.76 11.71
N PRO A 103 -12.56 -8.31 12.55
CA PRO A 103 -12.59 -7.97 13.97
C PRO A 103 -11.29 -8.28 14.70
N MET A 104 -10.61 -9.38 14.36
CA MET A 104 -9.30 -9.75 14.91
C MET A 104 -8.24 -8.70 14.57
N PHE A 105 -8.16 -8.27 13.31
CA PHE A 105 -7.23 -7.21 12.89
C PHE A 105 -7.53 -5.88 13.58
N ARG A 106 -8.80 -5.52 13.74
CA ARG A 106 -9.20 -4.32 14.49
C ARG A 106 -8.76 -4.40 15.96
N SER A 107 -8.88 -5.56 16.60
CA SER A 107 -8.41 -5.81 17.95
C SER A 107 -6.89 -5.68 18.05
N TYR A 108 -6.16 -6.26 17.10
CA TYR A 108 -4.71 -6.13 17.00
C TYR A 108 -4.29 -4.64 16.94
N PHE A 109 -4.90 -3.84 16.06
CA PHE A 109 -4.56 -2.42 15.95
C PHE A 109 -4.89 -1.61 17.21
N LYS A 110 -6.00 -1.94 17.89
CA LYS A 110 -6.32 -1.33 19.19
C LYS A 110 -5.27 -1.65 20.28
N THR A 111 -4.84 -2.91 20.33
CA THR A 111 -3.79 -3.35 21.26
C THR A 111 -2.47 -2.67 20.93
N LYS A 112 -2.09 -2.63 19.65
CA LYS A 112 -0.87 -1.95 19.21
C LYS A 112 -0.89 -0.46 19.56
N ALA A 113 -2.02 0.23 19.39
CA ALA A 113 -2.15 1.63 19.77
C ALA A 113 -1.85 1.82 21.26
N LYS A 114 -2.46 0.99 22.14
CA LYS A 114 -2.21 1.02 23.59
C LYS A 114 -0.73 0.79 23.94
N LEU A 115 -0.08 -0.18 23.29
CA LEU A 115 1.34 -0.47 23.53
C LEU A 115 2.26 0.67 23.09
N LEU A 116 1.84 1.47 22.11
CA LEU A 116 2.55 2.67 21.65
C LEU A 116 2.17 3.94 22.45
N GLY A 117 1.27 3.85 23.43
CA GLY A 117 0.77 5.00 24.19
C GLY A 117 -0.11 5.95 23.38
N LEU A 118 -0.81 5.44 22.35
CA LEU A 118 -1.65 6.21 21.46
C LEU A 118 -3.13 5.86 21.64
N ASP A 119 -4.01 6.84 21.51
CA ASP A 119 -5.46 6.61 21.48
C ASP A 119 -5.89 5.84 20.22
N LYS A 120 -5.31 6.21 19.07
CA LYS A 120 -5.54 5.58 17.77
C LYS A 120 -4.26 5.54 16.95
N LEU A 121 -4.10 4.46 16.16
CA LEU A 121 -3.04 4.39 15.17
C LEU A 121 -3.38 5.26 13.96
N ALA A 122 -2.42 6.05 13.51
CA ALA A 122 -2.41 6.59 12.17
C ALA A 122 -1.79 5.57 11.19
N PHE A 123 -1.96 5.79 9.88
CA PHE A 123 -1.40 4.89 8.88
C PHE A 123 0.13 4.73 9.01
N PHE A 124 0.84 5.80 9.33
CA PHE A 124 2.29 5.79 9.53
C PHE A 124 2.74 5.10 10.85
N ASP A 125 1.80 4.70 11.72
CA ASP A 125 2.10 3.95 12.94
C ASP A 125 2.00 2.42 12.74
N ILE A 126 1.50 1.95 11.57
CA ILE A 126 1.28 0.51 11.33
C ILE A 126 2.57 -0.29 11.45
N PHE A 127 3.70 0.26 10.98
CA PHE A 127 5.01 -0.39 11.03
C PHE A 127 5.88 0.06 12.22
N ALA A 128 5.32 0.88 13.13
CA ALA A 128 6.05 1.29 14.32
C ALA A 128 6.50 0.07 15.14
N PRO A 129 7.76 0.02 15.60
CA PRO A 129 8.23 -1.03 16.48
C PRO A 129 7.52 -0.94 17.83
N VAL A 130 7.29 -2.09 18.45
CA VAL A 130 6.69 -2.21 19.79
C VAL A 130 7.68 -2.93 20.68
N GLY A 131 7.95 -2.36 21.87
CA GLY A 131 8.90 -2.90 22.81
C GLY A 131 10.35 -2.51 22.52
N ASN A 132 11.23 -2.80 23.46
CA ASN A 132 12.66 -2.61 23.32
C ASN A 132 13.28 -3.87 22.74
N ALA A 133 13.36 -3.99 21.43
CA ALA A 133 14.20 -4.98 20.79
C ALA A 133 15.66 -4.52 20.98
N THR A 134 16.30 -5.01 22.02
CA THR A 134 17.77 -5.00 22.07
C THR A 134 18.30 -5.81 20.90
N LYS A 135 19.07 -5.14 20.02
CA LYS A 135 19.87 -5.82 19.01
C LYS A 135 20.95 -6.63 19.68
#